data_3a67dff7bf87b211a696e35521c230bc
#
_entry.id   3a67dff7bf87b211a696e35521c230bc
#
_cell.length_a   1.000
_cell.length_b   1.000
_cell.length_c   1.000
_cell.angle_alpha   90.00
_cell.angle_beta   90.00
_cell.angle_gamma   90.00
#
_symmetry.space_group_name_H-M   'P 1'
#
loop_
_entity.id
_entity.type
_entity.pdbx_description
1 polymer ?
#
loop_
_entity_poly.entity_id
_entity_poly.type
_entity_poly.pdbx_seq_one_letter_code
_entity_poly.pdbx_strand_id
1 'polypeptide(L)'
;MCTVPTKRFGRRCALKLGALAALASLEACSSGSSASPTGTVGAAPTNGAAASPTTVSAGVATTVAPSAAATSGTGSAIASGRPATTAAASSVTTGTRPATVANVAGGNRPNIILINTDDLDTKSLPVMPKLKALMTDQGMTFPNYFVNVSLCCPSRSALLRGQYAHNNEVLTNGNPNGGYAHVHALGIENSTIATWLQAAGYRTALMGKYLNGYPASVADTFVPPGWTEWYSPVAGNAYSEYNYKLNENGKVVPYGKKPEDYLTDVIASKATDFIKRSASDPAPFFLYLPTYAPHGPATPGPKYENAFPDAKAPRSPAYNEQDVGDKPQWVQNMPPLAAKQQTTIDELYRKRIQSLQSVDDLIENVINTLKGVGKLDNTYIIFTSDNGFHLGEHRETSGKQAPYEEDIRLPLIVRGPGVAAGKSVEPFVGNVDFAPTFAQWAGATVPDFVDGRSFAPLLSGGAADAWRQTFLIAHYTAESRRGNRPAATGVPPRRQATPGGSAAASTPANGVPETDEEAEAAVGRGIPEFHGLRAKDYVYIEYATKERELYDLAKDPYELQNIAKTANPALLTQLSARLGDLQKASGATFRTVEAQPMPPLAS
;
A
#
# COMPACT_ATOMS: atom_id res chain seq x y z
N MET A 1 -59.91 -27.65 27.20
CA MET A 1 -59.92 -29.04 27.72
C MET A 1 -58.62 -29.67 27.43
N CYS A 2 -57.94 -30.08 28.49
CA CYS A 2 -56.88 -31.05 28.68
C CYS A 2 -55.54 -30.79 27.94
N THR A 3 -54.51 -30.43 28.55
CA THR A 3 -53.64 -30.75 29.71
C THR A 3 -52.29 -31.30 29.23
N VAL A 4 -51.29 -30.64 29.72
CA VAL A 4 -49.85 -30.94 29.70
C VAL A 4 -49.57 -32.27 30.44
N PRO A 5 -48.48 -33.02 30.21
CA PRO A 5 -47.42 -32.80 31.19
C PRO A 5 -45.95 -32.90 30.69
N THR A 6 -45.16 -32.11 31.40
CA THR A 6 -43.73 -32.13 31.64
C THR A 6 -43.16 -33.47 32.10
N LYS A 7 -41.89 -33.82 31.73
CA LYS A 7 -40.95 -34.55 32.62
C LYS A 7 -39.51 -34.15 32.40
N ARG A 8 -38.94 -33.60 33.46
CA ARG A 8 -37.48 -33.51 33.79
C ARG A 8 -36.97 -34.89 34.27
N PHE A 9 -35.69 -35.15 34.00
CA PHE A 9 -34.71 -35.93 34.80
C PHE A 9 -33.39 -35.76 34.11
N GLY A 10 -32.28 -35.36 34.65
CA GLY A 10 -31.73 -35.30 35.99
C GLY A 10 -30.59 -36.28 36.19
N ARG A 11 -29.35 -35.69 36.40
CA ARG A 11 -28.19 -36.24 37.17
C ARG A 11 -27.24 -37.17 36.40
N ARG A 12 -25.96 -36.74 36.31
CA ARG A 12 -24.81 -36.87 37.27
C ARG A 12 -24.04 -38.19 37.18
N CYS A 13 -22.76 -38.01 37.19
CA CYS A 13 -21.64 -38.77 37.81
C CYS A 13 -20.60 -39.18 36.76
N ALA A 14 -19.33 -39.14 36.96
CA ALA A 14 -18.41 -38.74 38.02
C ALA A 14 -16.99 -39.01 37.54
N LEU A 15 -16.10 -38.26 38.12
CA LEU A 15 -14.67 -38.42 38.16
C LEU A 15 -14.15 -39.87 38.11
N LYS A 16 -13.00 -40.08 37.42
CA LYS A 16 -11.93 -40.92 37.97
C LYS A 16 -10.56 -40.27 37.70
N LEU A 17 -9.94 -39.84 38.77
CA LEU A 17 -8.50 -39.67 38.94
C LEU A 17 -7.79 -41.03 38.80
N GLY A 18 -6.59 -41.00 38.26
CA GLY A 18 -5.64 -42.10 38.33
C GLY A 18 -4.22 -41.52 38.20
N ALA A 19 -3.64 -41.19 39.34
CA ALA A 19 -2.21 -40.88 39.50
C ALA A 19 -1.46 -42.17 39.85
N LEU A 20 -0.23 -42.32 39.31
CA LEU A 20 0.92 -43.02 39.87
C LEU A 20 2.12 -42.61 39.01
N ALA A 21 3.05 -41.79 39.45
CA ALA A 21 4.13 -41.95 40.43
C ALA A 21 5.24 -42.88 39.92
N ALA A 22 6.33 -42.21 39.58
CA ALA A 22 7.72 -42.32 40.04
C ALA A 22 8.48 -43.61 39.76
N LEU A 23 9.67 -43.47 39.20
CA LEU A 23 10.93 -43.78 39.91
C LEU A 23 12.16 -43.39 39.09
N ALA A 24 13.03 -42.72 39.75
CA ALA A 24 14.36 -42.30 39.40
C ALA A 24 15.35 -43.49 39.34
N SER A 25 16.41 -43.33 38.57
CA SER A 25 17.73 -43.86 38.96
C SER A 25 18.83 -43.02 38.33
N LEU A 26 19.60 -42.45 39.19
CA LEU A 26 20.96 -41.94 39.09
C LEU A 26 21.95 -43.04 38.69
N GLU A 27 23.03 -42.63 38.03
CA GLU A 27 24.45 -42.93 38.28
C GLU A 27 25.21 -42.34 37.10
N ALA A 28 26.06 -41.40 37.17
CA ALA A 28 27.27 -41.00 37.89
C ALA A 28 28.53 -41.76 37.45
N CYS A 29 29.56 -40.93 37.26
CA CYS A 29 31.00 -41.21 37.20
C CYS A 29 31.54 -41.54 35.79
N SER A 30 32.70 -41.02 35.35
CA SER A 30 33.76 -40.17 35.92
C SER A 30 34.81 -39.87 34.87
N SER A 31 35.38 -38.66 34.92
CA SER A 31 36.80 -38.31 34.90
C SER A 31 37.73 -38.71 33.75
N GLY A 32 38.49 -37.70 33.33
CA GLY A 32 39.81 -37.79 32.69
C GLY A 32 40.03 -36.57 31.79
N SER A 33 40.53 -35.51 32.20
CA SER A 33 41.80 -34.94 32.59
C SER A 33 42.84 -34.86 31.46
N SER A 34 43.28 -33.59 31.27
CA SER A 34 44.58 -33.07 30.80
C SER A 34 44.92 -33.25 29.31
N ALA A 35 45.48 -32.33 28.59
CA ALA A 35 46.45 -31.28 28.89
C ALA A 35 46.57 -30.34 27.68
N SER A 36 46.82 -29.08 27.96
CA SER A 36 47.42 -28.14 27.00
C SER A 36 48.89 -28.44 26.81
N PRO A 37 49.49 -28.00 25.70
CA PRO A 37 50.63 -27.13 25.88
C PRO A 37 50.62 -25.85 25.04
N THR A 38 51.01 -24.81 25.67
CA THR A 38 51.70 -23.57 25.36
C THR A 38 52.71 -23.62 24.22
N GLY A 39 52.81 -22.51 23.51
CA GLY A 39 53.93 -22.16 22.60
C GLY A 39 53.61 -20.92 21.81
N THR A 40 53.91 -19.83 22.32
CA THR A 40 54.89 -18.73 22.17
C THR A 40 54.92 -18.01 20.82
N VAL A 41 54.51 -16.76 20.90
CA VAL A 41 55.16 -15.48 20.51
C VAL A 41 55.93 -15.44 19.19
N GLY A 42 55.50 -14.56 18.35
CA GLY A 42 56.28 -14.02 17.22
C GLY A 42 55.74 -12.64 16.81
N ALA A 43 56.57 -11.66 17.09
CA ALA A 43 56.32 -10.23 17.00
C ALA A 43 56.17 -9.68 15.59
N ALA A 44 55.55 -8.52 15.54
CA ALA A 44 55.45 -7.60 14.38
C ALA A 44 56.82 -7.10 13.90
N PRO A 45 56.88 -6.50 12.71
CA PRO A 45 57.33 -5.10 12.72
C PRO A 45 56.40 -4.12 11.98
N THR A 46 56.39 -2.99 12.57
CA THR A 46 55.96 -1.66 12.15
C THR A 46 56.81 -1.13 11.00
N ASN A 47 56.19 -0.29 10.19
CA ASN A 47 56.66 0.99 9.57
C ASN A 47 55.99 1.10 8.18
N GLY A 48 55.41 2.14 7.74
CA GLY A 48 55.51 3.55 8.09
C GLY A 48 55.29 4.33 6.81
N ALA A 49 54.75 5.51 6.98
CA ALA A 49 54.82 6.62 6.06
C ALA A 49 53.58 6.96 5.22
N ALA A 50 53.01 8.02 5.72
CA ALA A 50 52.09 8.92 5.07
C ALA A 50 52.72 9.67 3.86
N ALA A 51 51.87 9.95 2.85
CA ALA A 51 52.08 11.09 1.98
C ALA A 51 50.73 11.72 1.64
N SER A 52 50.52 12.90 2.13
CA SER A 52 49.45 13.83 1.79
C SER A 52 49.84 14.71 0.58
N PRO A 53 48.92 15.52 0.06
CA PRO A 53 48.71 15.74 -1.35
C PRO A 53 49.41 16.99 -1.88
N THR A 54 49.64 17.04 -3.18
CA THR A 54 50.12 18.28 -3.86
C THR A 54 48.96 18.90 -4.63
N THR A 55 48.61 20.09 -4.18
CA THR A 55 47.82 21.10 -4.89
C THR A 55 48.62 21.63 -6.08
N VAL A 56 47.97 21.75 -7.25
CA VAL A 56 48.41 22.70 -8.29
C VAL A 56 47.20 23.55 -8.67
N SER A 57 47.42 24.85 -8.44
CA SER A 57 46.58 25.98 -8.79
C SER A 57 46.96 26.54 -10.14
N ALA A 58 46.03 27.26 -10.73
CA ALA A 58 46.11 28.37 -11.66
C ALA A 58 45.95 28.15 -13.16
N GLY A 59 45.06 28.98 -13.68
CA GLY A 59 44.94 29.33 -15.07
C GLY A 59 43.63 30.02 -15.43
N VAL A 60 43.51 31.29 -15.01
CA VAL A 60 42.47 32.24 -15.47
C VAL A 60 42.79 32.68 -16.91
N ALA A 61 41.80 32.64 -17.80
CA ALA A 61 41.83 33.44 -19.02
C ALA A 61 40.41 33.93 -19.36
N THR A 62 40.20 35.18 -19.16
CA THR A 62 39.14 36.06 -19.65
C THR A 62 39.35 36.40 -21.13
N THR A 63 38.27 36.37 -21.94
CA THR A 63 38.10 37.26 -23.12
C THR A 63 36.59 37.33 -23.41
N VAL A 64 35.98 38.44 -23.10
CA VAL A 64 35.53 39.63 -23.84
C VAL A 64 34.64 39.33 -25.06
N ALA A 65 33.40 39.81 -24.96
CA ALA A 65 32.40 39.96 -26.03
C ALA A 65 32.80 41.11 -27.02
N PRO A 66 32.17 41.19 -28.17
CA PRO A 66 31.57 42.48 -28.48
C PRO A 66 30.11 42.44 -28.98
N SER A 67 29.46 43.53 -28.62
CA SER A 67 28.19 44.10 -29.00
C SER A 67 28.19 44.70 -30.43
N ALA A 68 27.07 44.62 -31.13
CA ALA A 68 26.64 45.65 -32.12
C ALA A 68 25.14 45.44 -32.33
N ALA A 69 24.24 46.31 -31.97
CA ALA A 69 23.80 47.58 -32.43
C ALA A 69 22.82 47.53 -33.64
N ALA A 70 21.63 47.87 -33.30
CA ALA A 70 20.47 48.53 -33.91
C ALA A 70 20.52 49.04 -35.36
N THR A 71 19.39 48.89 -36.05
CA THR A 71 18.83 50.02 -36.83
C THR A 71 17.30 49.93 -36.94
N SER A 72 16.74 51.07 -36.77
CA SER A 72 15.39 51.57 -36.80
C SER A 72 14.75 51.62 -38.21
N GLY A 73 13.42 51.50 -38.27
CA GLY A 73 12.63 51.84 -39.46
C GLY A 73 11.20 52.24 -39.07
N THR A 74 10.98 53.52 -39.08
CA THR A 74 9.72 54.24 -38.85
C THR A 74 8.72 54.12 -40.00
N GLY A 75 7.43 54.14 -39.66
CA GLY A 75 6.35 54.34 -40.65
C GLY A 75 5.02 54.61 -39.98
N SER A 76 4.71 55.89 -39.86
CA SER A 76 3.46 56.47 -39.34
C SER A 76 2.38 56.56 -40.41
N ALA A 77 1.12 56.33 -40.11
CA ALA A 77 -0.01 56.98 -40.78
C ALA A 77 -1.27 56.94 -39.88
N ILE A 78 -1.75 58.14 -39.66
CA ILE A 78 -2.95 58.56 -38.91
C ILE A 78 -4.15 58.48 -39.78
N ALA A 79 -5.34 58.08 -39.31
CA ALA A 79 -6.62 58.66 -39.68
C ALA A 79 -7.72 58.35 -38.66
N SER A 80 -8.37 59.39 -38.29
CA SER A 80 -9.45 59.64 -37.35
C SER A 80 -10.82 59.06 -37.73
N GLY A 81 -11.65 58.80 -36.65
CA GLY A 81 -13.10 58.63 -36.82
C GLY A 81 -13.81 58.14 -35.55
N ARG A 82 -14.55 59.02 -34.91
CA ARG A 82 -15.40 58.80 -33.69
C ARG A 82 -16.89 58.89 -34.16
N PRO A 83 -17.90 58.58 -33.27
CA PRO A 83 -18.23 57.38 -32.47
C PRO A 83 -19.68 56.88 -32.84
N ALA A 84 -20.01 55.66 -32.31
CA ALA A 84 -21.43 55.31 -32.11
C ALA A 84 -21.54 54.34 -30.90
N THR A 85 -22.35 54.72 -29.99
CA THR A 85 -22.83 54.00 -28.79
C THR A 85 -23.71 52.81 -29.17
N THR A 86 -23.49 51.63 -28.59
CA THR A 86 -24.56 50.69 -28.20
C THR A 86 -24.09 49.65 -27.20
N ALA A 87 -24.88 49.54 -26.15
CA ALA A 87 -25.20 48.41 -25.24
C ALA A 87 -24.16 47.35 -24.92
N ALA A 88 -23.89 47.25 -23.59
CA ALA A 88 -23.18 46.19 -22.93
C ALA A 88 -23.92 44.84 -23.04
N ALA A 89 -23.26 43.86 -23.63
CA ALA A 89 -23.58 42.44 -23.46
C ALA A 89 -22.46 41.81 -22.63
N SER A 90 -22.82 41.31 -21.45
CA SER A 90 -21.95 40.56 -20.57
C SER A 90 -21.44 39.31 -21.27
N SER A 91 -20.15 39.28 -21.60
CA SER A 91 -19.49 38.08 -22.07
C SER A 91 -19.18 37.16 -20.87
N VAL A 92 -19.90 36.05 -20.79
CA VAL A 92 -19.55 34.90 -19.99
C VAL A 92 -18.18 34.44 -20.44
N THR A 93 -17.20 34.55 -19.54
CA THR A 93 -15.85 33.98 -19.69
C THR A 93 -15.99 32.46 -19.76
N THR A 94 -15.81 31.90 -20.92
CA THR A 94 -15.64 30.47 -21.15
C THR A 94 -14.43 29.99 -20.39
N GLY A 95 -14.69 29.06 -19.44
CA GLY A 95 -13.65 28.43 -18.67
C GLY A 95 -12.57 27.82 -19.55
N THR A 96 -11.35 28.06 -19.19
CA THR A 96 -10.14 27.45 -19.75
C THR A 96 -10.29 25.93 -19.71
N ARG A 97 -10.41 25.33 -20.91
CA ARG A 97 -10.32 23.90 -21.14
C ARG A 97 -9.00 23.40 -20.51
N PRO A 98 -9.01 22.32 -19.70
CA PRO A 98 -7.77 21.75 -19.19
C PRO A 98 -6.83 21.47 -20.36
N ALA A 99 -5.56 21.81 -20.19
CA ALA A 99 -4.53 21.52 -21.18
C ALA A 99 -4.60 20.04 -21.55
N THR A 100 -4.91 19.76 -22.79
CA THR A 100 -4.74 18.43 -23.37
C THR A 100 -3.27 18.09 -23.25
N VAL A 101 -2.96 17.14 -22.36
CA VAL A 101 -1.65 16.49 -22.30
C VAL A 101 -1.37 15.98 -23.70
N ALA A 102 -0.25 16.42 -24.27
CA ALA A 102 0.15 16.01 -25.61
C ALA A 102 0.09 14.49 -25.69
N ASN A 103 -0.78 13.97 -26.52
CA ASN A 103 -0.77 12.57 -26.92
C ASN A 103 0.65 12.27 -27.41
N VAL A 104 1.33 11.30 -26.79
CA VAL A 104 2.56 10.72 -27.33
C VAL A 104 2.15 9.91 -28.54
N ALA A 105 1.82 10.60 -29.62
CA ALA A 105 1.53 10.00 -30.91
C ALA A 105 2.85 9.49 -31.48
N GLY A 106 3.00 8.17 -31.56
CA GLY A 106 4.09 7.53 -32.30
C GLY A 106 5.33 7.14 -31.51
N GLY A 107 5.40 7.36 -30.17
CA GLY A 107 6.45 6.84 -29.31
C GLY A 107 6.15 5.42 -28.81
N ASN A 108 7.19 4.62 -28.60
CA ASN A 108 7.11 3.28 -28.04
C ASN A 108 6.52 3.37 -26.61
N ARG A 109 5.22 3.09 -26.43
CA ARG A 109 4.55 3.14 -25.10
C ARG A 109 5.26 2.23 -24.12
N PRO A 110 5.51 2.66 -22.86
CA PRO A 110 6.29 1.88 -21.91
C PRO A 110 5.51 0.66 -21.42
N ASN A 111 6.24 -0.40 -21.08
CA ASN A 111 5.68 -1.45 -20.23
C ASN A 111 5.54 -0.93 -18.79
N ILE A 112 4.63 -1.52 -18.03
CA ILE A 112 4.36 -1.16 -16.63
C ILE A 112 4.37 -2.43 -15.80
N ILE A 113 5.18 -2.46 -14.75
CA ILE A 113 5.19 -3.53 -13.75
C ILE A 113 4.91 -2.92 -12.38
N LEU A 114 3.91 -3.44 -11.69
CA LEU A 114 3.59 -3.09 -10.32
C LEU A 114 3.84 -4.30 -9.42
N ILE A 115 4.81 -4.20 -8.53
CA ILE A 115 5.10 -5.17 -7.45
C ILE A 115 4.49 -4.60 -6.18
N ASN A 116 3.48 -5.29 -5.63
CA ASN A 116 2.69 -4.83 -4.50
C ASN A 116 2.69 -5.91 -3.41
N THR A 117 3.42 -5.69 -2.34
CA THR A 117 3.47 -6.60 -1.20
C THR A 117 2.19 -6.48 -0.36
N ASP A 118 1.97 -7.44 0.53
CA ASP A 118 0.84 -7.49 1.45
C ASP A 118 1.35 -7.20 2.88
N ASP A 119 0.87 -6.13 3.51
CA ASP A 119 1.24 -5.73 4.88
C ASP A 119 2.71 -5.33 5.08
N LEU A 120 3.40 -4.73 4.13
CA LEU A 120 4.79 -4.35 4.31
C LEU A 120 4.94 -2.99 5.02
N ASP A 121 5.59 -3.01 6.16
CA ASP A 121 6.02 -1.82 6.88
C ASP A 121 7.33 -1.23 6.31
N THR A 122 7.52 0.09 6.41
CA THR A 122 8.71 0.78 5.89
C THR A 122 9.98 0.42 6.65
N LYS A 123 9.87 0.01 7.91
CA LYS A 123 11.02 -0.33 8.79
C LYS A 123 11.68 -1.65 8.37
N SER A 124 10.97 -2.49 7.61
CA SER A 124 11.49 -3.76 7.07
C SER A 124 12.27 -3.63 5.76
N LEU A 125 12.23 -2.48 5.06
CA LEU A 125 12.94 -2.30 3.78
C LEU A 125 14.46 -2.53 3.84
N PRO A 126 15.19 -2.17 4.92
CA PRO A 126 16.65 -2.35 4.98
C PRO A 126 17.13 -3.80 4.82
N VAL A 127 16.26 -4.79 5.00
CA VAL A 127 16.62 -6.21 4.82
C VAL A 127 16.51 -6.70 3.37
N MET A 128 16.15 -5.81 2.42
CA MET A 128 15.95 -6.11 1.00
C MET A 128 17.09 -5.48 0.15
N PRO A 129 18.29 -6.07 0.11
CA PRO A 129 19.44 -5.48 -0.57
C PRO A 129 19.27 -5.36 -2.09
N LYS A 130 18.50 -6.26 -2.73
CA LYS A 130 18.25 -6.22 -4.17
C LYS A 130 17.25 -5.13 -4.53
N LEU A 131 16.18 -4.95 -3.74
CA LEU A 131 15.29 -3.80 -3.83
C LEU A 131 16.10 -2.50 -3.76
N LYS A 132 17.01 -2.40 -2.76
CA LYS A 132 17.86 -1.21 -2.63
C LYS A 132 18.69 -0.99 -3.88
N ALA A 133 19.50 -1.97 -4.30
CA ALA A 133 20.47 -1.83 -5.40
C ALA A 133 19.80 -1.65 -6.77
N LEU A 134 18.68 -2.34 -7.02
CA LEU A 134 18.05 -2.41 -8.34
C LEU A 134 16.87 -1.46 -8.51
N MET A 135 16.25 -1.01 -7.42
CA MET A 135 15.11 -0.11 -7.46
C MET A 135 15.42 1.24 -6.80
N THR A 136 15.81 1.26 -5.52
CA THR A 136 16.01 2.53 -4.77
C THR A 136 17.17 3.33 -5.34
N ASP A 137 18.32 2.71 -5.54
CA ASP A 137 19.53 3.39 -6.05
C ASP A 137 19.42 3.73 -7.56
N GLN A 138 18.49 3.10 -8.29
CA GLN A 138 18.27 3.29 -9.73
C GLN A 138 16.98 4.01 -10.08
N GLY A 139 16.21 4.43 -9.08
CA GLY A 139 14.90 5.03 -9.23
C GLY A 139 14.67 6.19 -8.27
N MET A 140 13.42 6.50 -8.07
CA MET A 140 12.95 7.61 -7.25
C MET A 140 12.08 7.07 -6.10
N THR A 141 12.33 7.58 -4.88
CA THR A 141 11.57 7.23 -3.68
C THR A 141 10.56 8.34 -3.36
N PHE A 142 9.37 7.95 -2.95
CA PHE A 142 8.30 8.82 -2.47
C PHE A 142 8.07 8.58 -0.97
N PRO A 143 8.74 9.33 -0.08
CA PRO A 143 8.63 9.12 1.37
C PRO A 143 7.24 9.48 1.92
N ASN A 144 6.47 10.28 1.19
CA ASN A 144 5.13 10.72 1.53
C ASN A 144 4.08 9.99 0.68
N TYR A 145 4.15 8.66 0.65
CA TYR A 145 3.13 7.82 0.03
C TYR A 145 2.22 7.22 1.10
N PHE A 146 0.91 7.37 0.89
CA PHE A 146 -0.12 7.00 1.87
C PHE A 146 -1.23 6.15 1.26
N VAL A 147 -1.91 5.38 2.11
CA VAL A 147 -3.14 4.67 1.76
C VAL A 147 -4.35 5.24 2.48
N ASN A 148 -5.48 5.29 1.79
CA ASN A 148 -6.72 5.84 2.33
C ASN A 148 -7.28 5.01 3.49
N VAL A 149 -7.33 3.71 3.29
CA VAL A 149 -7.73 2.73 4.31
C VAL A 149 -6.61 1.72 4.42
N SER A 150 -6.01 1.59 5.61
CA SER A 150 -4.95 0.64 5.87
C SER A 150 -5.52 -0.77 6.04
N LEU A 151 -6.09 -1.32 4.95
CA LEU A 151 -6.70 -2.64 4.90
C LEU A 151 -6.72 -3.15 3.45
N CYS A 152 -6.41 -4.42 3.23
CA CYS A 152 -6.15 -5.02 1.93
C CYS A 152 -7.20 -4.70 0.85
N CYS A 153 -8.45 -5.16 1.00
CA CYS A 153 -9.46 -5.02 -0.06
C CYS A 153 -9.82 -3.57 -0.36
N PRO A 154 -10.07 -2.67 0.62
CA PRO A 154 -10.30 -1.25 0.36
C PRO A 154 -9.11 -0.58 -0.35
N SER A 155 -7.88 -0.83 0.12
CA SER A 155 -6.68 -0.25 -0.49
C SER A 155 -6.46 -0.75 -1.92
N ARG A 156 -6.57 -2.06 -2.17
CA ARG A 156 -6.44 -2.64 -3.51
C ARG A 156 -7.53 -2.16 -4.46
N SER A 157 -8.76 -2.00 -3.97
CA SER A 157 -9.87 -1.44 -4.75
C SER A 157 -9.63 0.03 -5.10
N ALA A 158 -9.11 0.81 -4.15
CA ALA A 158 -8.73 2.21 -4.38
C ALA A 158 -7.62 2.33 -5.41
N LEU A 159 -6.60 1.48 -5.35
CA LEU A 159 -5.50 1.40 -6.31
C LEU A 159 -6.00 1.06 -7.72
N LEU A 160 -6.82 0.02 -7.84
CA LEU A 160 -7.31 -0.47 -9.14
C LEU A 160 -8.27 0.51 -9.82
N ARG A 161 -9.06 1.27 -9.05
CA ARG A 161 -10.11 2.14 -9.55
C ARG A 161 -9.76 3.62 -9.55
N GLY A 162 -8.74 4.03 -8.77
CA GLY A 162 -8.38 5.44 -8.61
C GLY A 162 -9.37 6.24 -7.77
N GLN A 163 -10.14 5.58 -6.89
CA GLN A 163 -11.16 6.21 -6.04
C GLN A 163 -10.93 5.92 -4.56
N TYR A 164 -11.15 6.92 -3.71
CA TYR A 164 -11.19 6.73 -2.26
C TYR A 164 -12.31 5.77 -1.84
N ALA A 165 -12.14 5.10 -0.71
CA ALA A 165 -13.07 4.08 -0.22
C ALA A 165 -14.52 4.60 -0.08
N HIS A 166 -14.72 5.82 0.42
CA HIS A 166 -16.05 6.43 0.53
C HIS A 166 -16.73 6.71 -0.82
N ASN A 167 -15.97 6.75 -1.91
CA ASN A 167 -16.49 6.96 -3.27
C ASN A 167 -16.66 5.66 -4.05
N ASN A 168 -15.83 4.63 -3.79
CA ASN A 168 -15.97 3.31 -4.43
C ASN A 168 -16.80 2.33 -3.61
N GLU A 169 -17.16 2.69 -2.36
CA GLU A 169 -17.98 1.90 -1.43
C GLU A 169 -17.38 0.57 -0.97
N VAL A 170 -16.07 0.36 -1.14
CA VAL A 170 -15.34 -0.82 -0.63
C VAL A 170 -14.64 -0.41 0.65
N LEU A 171 -15.24 -0.74 1.81
CA LEU A 171 -14.85 -0.20 3.10
C LEU A 171 -14.09 -1.19 3.98
N THR A 172 -14.32 -2.51 3.78
CA THR A 172 -13.77 -3.58 4.60
C THR A 172 -13.28 -4.75 3.72
N ASN A 173 -12.66 -5.77 4.34
CA ASN A 173 -12.22 -6.98 3.64
C ASN A 173 -13.35 -7.96 3.31
N GLY A 174 -14.50 -7.82 3.95
CA GLY A 174 -15.62 -8.74 3.82
C GLY A 174 -16.99 -8.07 3.81
N ASN A 175 -18.02 -8.90 3.71
CA ASN A 175 -19.41 -8.45 3.76
C ASN A 175 -19.72 -7.74 5.10
N PRO A 176 -20.69 -6.79 5.11
CA PRO A 176 -21.53 -6.35 3.98
C PRO A 176 -20.91 -5.27 3.09
N ASN A 177 -19.81 -4.62 3.49
CA ASN A 177 -19.30 -3.39 2.89
C ASN A 177 -17.94 -3.56 2.21
N GLY A 178 -17.54 -4.79 1.88
CA GLY A 178 -16.26 -5.04 1.26
C GLY A 178 -16.06 -6.48 0.80
N GLY A 179 -14.82 -6.82 0.47
CA GLY A 179 -14.47 -8.08 -0.13
C GLY A 179 -14.87 -8.21 -1.59
N TYR A 180 -14.37 -9.25 -2.25
CA TYR A 180 -14.59 -9.47 -3.68
C TYR A 180 -16.07 -9.59 -4.05
N ALA A 181 -16.87 -10.29 -3.25
CA ALA A 181 -18.30 -10.45 -3.53
C ALA A 181 -19.04 -9.10 -3.60
N HIS A 182 -18.65 -8.15 -2.74
CA HIS A 182 -19.18 -6.78 -2.75
C HIS A 182 -18.70 -5.99 -3.97
N VAL A 183 -17.40 -6.05 -4.29
CA VAL A 183 -16.80 -5.44 -5.48
C VAL A 183 -17.47 -5.93 -6.76
N HIS A 184 -17.70 -7.24 -6.87
CA HIS A 184 -18.39 -7.87 -8.00
C HIS A 184 -19.85 -7.41 -8.10
N ALA A 185 -20.58 -7.39 -6.98
CA ALA A 185 -21.97 -6.94 -6.93
C ALA A 185 -22.13 -5.46 -7.33
N LEU A 186 -21.16 -4.60 -7.03
CA LEU A 186 -21.11 -3.20 -7.44
C LEU A 186 -20.66 -3.03 -8.90
N GLY A 187 -20.15 -4.07 -9.55
CA GLY A 187 -19.61 -4.00 -10.91
C GLY A 187 -18.34 -3.15 -11.05
N ILE A 188 -17.59 -2.96 -9.97
CA ILE A 188 -16.37 -2.13 -9.92
C ILE A 188 -15.33 -2.64 -10.90
N GLU A 189 -15.20 -3.97 -11.02
CA GLU A 189 -14.23 -4.63 -11.89
C GLU A 189 -14.42 -4.34 -13.40
N ASN A 190 -15.61 -3.85 -13.80
CA ASN A 190 -15.87 -3.46 -15.18
C ASN A 190 -15.19 -2.15 -15.60
N SER A 191 -14.68 -1.37 -14.65
CA SER A 191 -13.97 -0.12 -14.94
C SER A 191 -12.83 0.07 -13.94
N THR A 192 -11.69 -0.51 -14.25
CA THR A 192 -10.44 -0.47 -13.48
C THR A 192 -9.27 -0.17 -14.40
N ILE A 193 -8.12 0.05 -13.82
CA ILE A 193 -6.84 0.19 -14.53
C ILE A 193 -6.63 -0.93 -15.56
N ALA A 194 -7.01 -2.18 -15.24
CA ALA A 194 -6.84 -3.32 -16.14
C ALA A 194 -7.69 -3.16 -17.41
N THR A 195 -8.96 -2.81 -17.26
CA THR A 195 -9.86 -2.60 -18.39
C THR A 195 -9.45 -1.39 -19.24
N TRP A 196 -8.96 -0.31 -18.61
CA TRP A 196 -8.52 0.87 -19.33
C TRP A 196 -7.25 0.63 -20.15
N LEU A 197 -6.27 -0.08 -19.55
CA LEU A 197 -5.03 -0.40 -20.23
C LEU A 197 -5.26 -1.45 -21.33
N GLN A 198 -6.10 -2.45 -21.10
CA GLN A 198 -6.47 -3.42 -22.14
C GLN A 198 -7.15 -2.73 -23.33
N ALA A 199 -8.09 -1.82 -23.06
CA ALA A 199 -8.73 -1.01 -24.11
C ALA A 199 -7.74 -0.11 -24.86
N ALA A 200 -6.66 0.32 -24.20
CA ALA A 200 -5.55 1.03 -24.83
C ALA A 200 -4.57 0.12 -25.58
N GLY A 201 -4.83 -1.19 -25.67
CA GLY A 201 -4.03 -2.15 -26.40
C GLY A 201 -2.82 -2.72 -25.65
N TYR A 202 -2.85 -2.68 -24.32
CA TYR A 202 -1.86 -3.38 -23.48
C TYR A 202 -2.25 -4.86 -23.31
N ARG A 203 -1.26 -5.72 -23.26
CA ARG A 203 -1.41 -7.03 -22.65
C ARG A 203 -1.36 -6.87 -21.14
N THR A 204 -2.39 -7.34 -20.45
CA THR A 204 -2.54 -7.16 -19.00
C THR A 204 -2.42 -8.50 -18.28
N ALA A 205 -1.65 -8.57 -17.23
CA ALA A 205 -1.50 -9.78 -16.44
C ALA A 205 -1.55 -9.48 -14.93
N LEU A 206 -2.23 -10.34 -14.16
CA LEU A 206 -2.17 -10.37 -12.71
C LEU A 206 -1.66 -11.72 -12.24
N MET A 207 -0.68 -11.71 -11.34
CA MET A 207 -0.09 -12.93 -10.76
C MET A 207 0.08 -12.75 -9.25
N GLY A 208 -0.81 -13.36 -8.46
CA GLY A 208 -0.83 -13.28 -7.00
C GLY A 208 -2.19 -12.92 -6.42
N LYS A 209 -2.20 -12.21 -5.28
CA LYS A 209 -3.39 -11.84 -4.52
C LYS A 209 -4.22 -10.79 -5.26
N TYR A 210 -5.48 -11.10 -5.53
CA TYR A 210 -6.43 -10.12 -6.08
C TYR A 210 -7.11 -9.34 -4.95
N LEU A 211 -8.35 -9.65 -4.65
CA LEU A 211 -9.14 -9.04 -3.59
C LEU A 211 -9.57 -10.10 -2.58
N ASN A 212 -9.71 -9.71 -1.32
CA ASN A 212 -10.11 -10.62 -0.24
C ASN A 212 -11.42 -11.32 -0.59
N GLY A 213 -11.44 -12.64 -0.42
CA GLY A 213 -12.61 -13.47 -0.72
C GLY A 213 -12.80 -13.82 -2.21
N TYR A 214 -11.88 -13.43 -3.12
CA TYR A 214 -11.92 -13.93 -4.50
C TYR A 214 -11.74 -15.47 -4.52
N PRO A 215 -12.53 -16.23 -5.25
CA PRO A 215 -13.60 -15.89 -6.21
C PRO A 215 -15.03 -16.02 -5.66
N ALA A 216 -15.30 -15.62 -4.43
CA ALA A 216 -16.64 -15.70 -3.86
C ALA A 216 -17.71 -15.13 -4.82
N SER A 217 -18.85 -15.83 -4.91
CA SER A 217 -19.98 -15.47 -5.77
C SER A 217 -19.80 -15.72 -7.28
N VAL A 218 -18.63 -16.23 -7.71
CA VAL A 218 -18.36 -16.64 -9.10
C VAL A 218 -17.70 -18.03 -9.14
N ALA A 219 -17.49 -18.57 -10.33
CA ALA A 219 -16.77 -19.84 -10.50
C ALA A 219 -15.27 -19.67 -10.21
N ASP A 220 -14.60 -20.70 -9.70
CA ASP A 220 -13.16 -20.74 -9.46
C ASP A 220 -12.33 -20.46 -10.74
N THR A 221 -12.93 -20.64 -11.91
CA THR A 221 -12.33 -20.37 -13.22
C THR A 221 -12.59 -18.97 -13.75
N PHE A 222 -13.35 -18.13 -13.01
CA PHE A 222 -13.68 -16.78 -13.44
C PHE A 222 -12.43 -15.89 -13.49
N VAL A 223 -12.26 -15.19 -14.60
CA VAL A 223 -11.24 -14.17 -14.77
C VAL A 223 -11.93 -12.81 -14.83
N PRO A 224 -11.60 -11.86 -13.94
CA PRO A 224 -12.19 -10.52 -13.97
C PRO A 224 -11.89 -9.79 -15.29
N PRO A 225 -12.77 -8.87 -15.72
CA PRO A 225 -12.56 -8.08 -16.94
C PRO A 225 -11.25 -7.32 -16.96
N GLY A 226 -10.67 -7.17 -18.14
CA GLY A 226 -9.47 -6.38 -18.35
C GLY A 226 -8.15 -7.14 -18.23
N TRP A 227 -8.16 -8.43 -17.90
CA TRP A 227 -6.97 -9.25 -17.78
C TRP A 227 -6.79 -10.20 -18.97
N THR A 228 -5.64 -10.14 -19.63
CA THR A 228 -5.25 -11.05 -20.72
C THR A 228 -4.71 -12.37 -20.16
N GLU A 229 -3.95 -12.29 -19.06
CA GLU A 229 -3.45 -13.43 -18.30
C GLU A 229 -3.75 -13.28 -16.82
N TRP A 230 -4.06 -14.41 -16.18
CA TRP A 230 -4.55 -14.43 -14.81
C TRP A 230 -4.02 -15.63 -14.04
N TYR A 231 -3.34 -15.36 -12.92
CA TYR A 231 -2.79 -16.38 -12.03
C TYR A 231 -3.04 -15.95 -10.57
N SER A 232 -4.25 -16.21 -10.07
CA SER A 232 -4.64 -15.83 -8.71
C SER A 232 -5.16 -17.03 -7.93
N PRO A 233 -4.83 -17.15 -6.63
CA PRO A 233 -5.36 -18.19 -5.78
C PRO A 233 -6.90 -18.15 -5.70
N VAL A 234 -7.52 -19.34 -5.74
CA VAL A 234 -8.98 -19.50 -5.66
C VAL A 234 -9.43 -20.40 -4.51
N ALA A 235 -8.48 -21.17 -3.95
CA ALA A 235 -8.77 -22.05 -2.80
C ALA A 235 -7.48 -22.49 -2.12
N GLY A 236 -7.61 -23.06 -0.93
CA GLY A 236 -6.49 -23.56 -0.14
C GLY A 236 -5.87 -22.47 0.73
N ASN A 237 -4.58 -22.62 1.09
CA ASN A 237 -3.90 -21.75 2.03
C ASN A 237 -2.79 -20.91 1.37
N ALA A 238 -3.17 -19.98 0.50
CA ALA A 238 -2.24 -19.09 -0.19
C ALA A 238 -1.43 -18.20 0.77
N TYR A 239 -2.01 -17.80 1.90
CA TYR A 239 -1.31 -17.03 2.92
C TYR A 239 -0.13 -17.80 3.56
N SER A 240 -0.20 -19.13 3.61
CA SER A 240 0.93 -19.97 4.04
C SER A 240 1.92 -20.28 2.93
N GLU A 241 1.76 -19.69 1.74
CA GLU A 241 2.62 -19.88 0.56
C GLU A 241 2.59 -21.31 -0.02
N TYR A 242 1.79 -22.23 0.54
CA TYR A 242 1.71 -23.65 0.16
C TYR A 242 0.27 -24.18 0.20
N ASN A 243 0.02 -25.35 -0.42
CA ASN A 243 -1.27 -26.04 -0.43
C ASN A 243 -2.43 -25.16 -0.95
N TYR A 244 -2.23 -24.51 -2.04
CA TYR A 244 -3.21 -23.63 -2.67
C TYR A 244 -3.60 -24.13 -4.06
N LYS A 245 -4.64 -23.52 -4.64
CA LYS A 245 -5.01 -23.72 -6.03
C LYS A 245 -4.99 -22.37 -6.73
N LEU A 246 -4.35 -22.29 -7.91
CA LEU A 246 -4.40 -21.12 -8.79
C LEU A 246 -5.47 -21.28 -9.86
N ASN A 247 -6.20 -20.22 -10.14
CA ASN A 247 -6.84 -20.04 -11.41
C ASN A 247 -5.78 -19.58 -12.42
N GLU A 248 -5.38 -20.46 -13.32
CA GLU A 248 -4.43 -20.18 -14.40
C GLU A 248 -5.20 -20.00 -15.72
N ASN A 249 -5.59 -18.76 -16.01
CA ASN A 249 -6.31 -18.40 -17.24
C ASN A 249 -7.60 -19.23 -17.44
N GLY A 250 -8.38 -19.42 -16.39
CA GLY A 250 -9.62 -20.21 -16.43
C GLY A 250 -9.46 -21.71 -16.16
N LYS A 251 -8.25 -22.15 -15.75
CA LYS A 251 -7.98 -23.53 -15.33
C LYS A 251 -7.48 -23.55 -13.90
N VAL A 252 -8.13 -24.33 -13.03
CA VAL A 252 -7.70 -24.50 -11.64
C VAL A 252 -6.57 -25.53 -11.55
N VAL A 253 -5.40 -25.10 -11.06
CA VAL A 253 -4.18 -25.90 -10.92
C VAL A 253 -3.80 -26.00 -9.44
N PRO A 254 -3.68 -27.22 -8.87
CA PRO A 254 -3.25 -27.41 -7.49
C PRO A 254 -1.73 -27.31 -7.33
N TYR A 255 -1.30 -26.72 -6.21
CA TYR A 255 0.07 -26.66 -5.72
C TYR A 255 0.14 -27.28 -4.33
N GLY A 256 1.21 -27.99 -4.03
CA GLY A 256 1.37 -28.77 -2.79
C GLY A 256 2.28 -28.11 -1.77
N LYS A 257 3.20 -28.92 -1.19
CA LYS A 257 4.14 -28.50 -0.15
C LYS A 257 5.61 -28.63 -0.55
N LYS A 258 5.89 -28.94 -1.81
CA LYS A 258 7.28 -29.07 -2.26
C LYS A 258 7.94 -27.69 -2.30
N PRO A 259 9.26 -27.58 -2.17
CA PRO A 259 9.96 -26.30 -2.28
C PRO A 259 9.59 -25.49 -3.52
N GLU A 260 9.41 -26.16 -4.66
CA GLU A 260 9.00 -25.56 -5.93
C GLU A 260 7.55 -25.05 -5.97
N ASP A 261 6.72 -25.43 -4.97
CA ASP A 261 5.34 -24.98 -4.85
C ASP A 261 5.21 -23.67 -4.03
N TYR A 262 6.32 -23.12 -3.52
CA TYR A 262 6.31 -21.87 -2.76
C TYR A 262 5.73 -20.74 -3.62
N LEU A 263 4.63 -20.12 -3.21
CA LEU A 263 3.78 -19.27 -4.05
C LEU A 263 4.54 -18.06 -4.62
N THR A 264 5.35 -17.38 -3.80
CA THR A 264 6.13 -16.22 -4.26
C THR A 264 7.12 -16.61 -5.36
N ASP A 265 7.77 -17.78 -5.27
CA ASP A 265 8.69 -18.29 -6.30
C ASP A 265 7.93 -18.73 -7.56
N VAL A 266 6.74 -19.32 -7.41
CA VAL A 266 5.84 -19.65 -8.52
C VAL A 266 5.41 -18.38 -9.27
N ILE A 267 5.02 -17.33 -8.55
CA ILE A 267 4.67 -16.02 -9.14
C ILE A 267 5.88 -15.44 -9.89
N ALA A 268 7.08 -15.49 -9.31
CA ALA A 268 8.31 -15.00 -9.95
C ALA A 268 8.60 -15.74 -11.27
N SER A 269 8.44 -17.07 -11.28
CA SER A 269 8.60 -17.89 -12.47
C SER A 269 7.60 -17.52 -13.56
N LYS A 270 6.30 -17.42 -13.24
CA LYS A 270 5.25 -17.02 -14.18
C LYS A 270 5.47 -15.60 -14.73
N ALA A 271 5.91 -14.67 -13.88
CA ALA A 271 6.24 -13.30 -14.28
C ALA A 271 7.38 -13.24 -15.29
N THR A 272 8.48 -13.97 -15.03
CA THR A 272 9.63 -14.03 -15.95
C THR A 272 9.26 -14.68 -17.28
N ASP A 273 8.43 -15.72 -17.26
CA ASP A 273 7.93 -16.37 -18.49
C ASP A 273 7.00 -15.45 -19.29
N PHE A 274 6.13 -14.70 -18.61
CA PHE A 274 5.28 -13.69 -19.26
C PHE A 274 6.14 -12.60 -19.94
N ILE A 275 7.16 -12.07 -19.25
CA ILE A 275 8.06 -11.05 -19.80
C ILE A 275 8.79 -11.59 -21.04
N LYS A 276 9.33 -12.81 -20.98
CA LYS A 276 10.01 -13.46 -22.13
C LYS A 276 9.06 -13.62 -23.32
N ARG A 277 7.85 -14.11 -23.11
CA ARG A 277 6.85 -14.27 -24.18
C ARG A 277 6.37 -12.94 -24.74
N SER A 278 6.34 -11.88 -23.91
CA SER A 278 5.96 -10.54 -24.33
C SER A 278 7.06 -9.76 -25.05
N ALA A 279 8.31 -10.26 -25.03
CA ALA A 279 9.46 -9.55 -25.61
C ALA A 279 9.35 -9.33 -27.13
N SER A 280 8.77 -10.29 -27.85
CA SER A 280 8.56 -10.23 -29.31
C SER A 280 7.22 -9.62 -29.71
N ASP A 281 6.34 -9.34 -28.76
CA ASP A 281 5.05 -8.73 -29.02
C ASP A 281 5.21 -7.20 -29.23
N PRO A 282 4.63 -6.61 -30.28
CA PRO A 282 4.65 -5.16 -30.46
C PRO A 282 3.80 -4.41 -29.44
N ALA A 283 2.83 -5.07 -28.81
CA ALA A 283 2.00 -4.48 -27.78
C ALA A 283 2.78 -4.33 -26.45
N PRO A 284 2.69 -3.18 -25.78
CA PRO A 284 3.22 -3.05 -24.42
C PRO A 284 2.41 -3.90 -23.44
N PHE A 285 2.98 -4.17 -22.26
CA PHE A 285 2.29 -4.94 -21.23
C PHE A 285 2.16 -4.18 -19.91
N PHE A 286 1.12 -4.53 -19.17
CA PHE A 286 0.94 -4.22 -17.76
C PHE A 286 0.96 -5.52 -16.96
N LEU A 287 1.91 -5.65 -16.04
CA LEU A 287 2.07 -6.80 -15.17
C LEU A 287 1.90 -6.38 -13.71
N TYR A 288 0.86 -6.89 -13.07
CA TYR A 288 0.59 -6.67 -11.65
C TYR A 288 0.99 -7.91 -10.86
N LEU A 289 1.96 -7.74 -9.95
CA LEU A 289 2.55 -8.78 -9.10
C LEU A 289 2.21 -8.52 -7.63
N PRO A 290 0.98 -8.79 -7.20
CA PRO A 290 0.59 -8.68 -5.80
C PRO A 290 0.99 -9.95 -5.05
N THR A 291 2.07 -9.90 -4.24
CA THR A 291 2.51 -11.02 -3.43
C THR A 291 1.65 -11.18 -2.17
N TYR A 292 1.69 -12.35 -1.54
CA TYR A 292 1.14 -12.56 -0.19
C TYR A 292 2.17 -12.19 0.88
N ALA A 293 3.45 -12.43 0.63
CA ALA A 293 4.52 -12.03 1.54
C ALA A 293 4.58 -10.48 1.67
N PRO A 294 4.83 -9.95 2.89
CA PRO A 294 5.10 -10.63 4.16
C PRO A 294 3.89 -10.81 5.10
N HIS A 295 2.65 -10.86 4.58
CA HIS A 295 1.43 -11.07 5.39
C HIS A 295 1.51 -12.35 6.24
N GLY A 296 0.87 -12.36 7.42
CA GLY A 296 0.76 -13.54 8.28
C GLY A 296 0.23 -14.78 7.57
N PRO A 297 0.70 -15.97 7.92
CA PRO A 297 1.68 -16.37 8.92
C PRO A 297 3.15 -16.10 8.52
N ALA A 298 3.41 -15.43 7.39
CA ALA A 298 4.71 -15.02 6.90
C ALA A 298 5.71 -16.20 6.74
N THR A 299 5.23 -17.25 6.10
CA THR A 299 6.04 -18.46 5.88
C THR A 299 7.28 -18.11 5.05
N PRO A 300 8.51 -18.38 5.55
CA PRO A 300 9.72 -18.12 4.78
C PRO A 300 9.84 -19.02 3.54
N GLY A 301 10.44 -18.49 2.48
CA GLY A 301 10.90 -19.35 1.38
C GLY A 301 11.96 -20.36 1.87
N PRO A 302 12.05 -21.55 1.26
CA PRO A 302 12.93 -22.63 1.74
C PRO A 302 14.40 -22.23 1.92
N LYS A 303 14.89 -21.29 1.11
CA LYS A 303 16.26 -20.76 1.20
C LYS A 303 16.50 -19.88 2.44
N TYR A 304 15.44 -19.36 3.07
CA TYR A 304 15.50 -18.25 4.01
C TYR A 304 14.97 -18.60 5.41
N GLU A 305 14.57 -19.85 5.65
CA GLU A 305 14.04 -20.32 6.94
C GLU A 305 14.97 -20.04 8.12
N ASN A 306 16.28 -20.02 7.90
CA ASN A 306 17.30 -19.78 8.93
C ASN A 306 17.96 -18.38 8.80
N ALA A 307 17.43 -17.49 7.96
CA ALA A 307 17.95 -16.13 7.87
C ALA A 307 17.55 -15.32 9.13
N PHE A 308 18.38 -14.35 9.51
CA PHE A 308 18.11 -13.41 10.60
C PHE A 308 17.72 -14.05 11.94
N PRO A 309 18.47 -15.04 12.49
CA PRO A 309 18.06 -15.83 13.66
C PRO A 309 17.81 -14.97 14.91
N ASP A 310 18.52 -13.85 15.06
CA ASP A 310 18.48 -12.99 16.24
C ASP A 310 17.66 -11.70 16.02
N ALA A 311 16.99 -11.57 14.86
CA ALA A 311 16.23 -10.37 14.53
C ALA A 311 15.06 -10.17 15.49
N LYS A 312 14.88 -8.90 15.87
CA LYS A 312 13.76 -8.43 16.69
C LYS A 312 13.10 -7.27 15.98
N ALA A 313 11.79 -7.12 16.21
CA ALA A 313 11.04 -5.98 15.72
C ALA A 313 11.70 -4.66 16.19
N PRO A 314 11.68 -3.60 15.39
CA PRO A 314 12.22 -2.30 15.78
C PRO A 314 11.60 -1.80 17.08
N ARG A 315 12.43 -1.22 17.95
CA ARG A 315 12.03 -0.63 19.24
C ARG A 315 12.04 0.90 19.10
N SER A 316 11.07 1.42 18.33
CA SER A 316 10.85 2.87 18.25
C SER A 316 10.36 3.44 19.58
N PRO A 317 10.38 4.76 19.79
CA PRO A 317 9.75 5.38 20.95
C PRO A 317 8.26 5.03 21.13
N ALA A 318 7.53 4.78 20.04
CA ALA A 318 6.14 4.33 20.08
C ALA A 318 5.98 2.86 20.50
N TYR A 319 7.04 2.02 20.39
CA TYR A 319 6.96 0.61 20.75
C TYR A 319 6.63 0.43 22.24
N ASN A 320 5.52 -0.25 22.53
CA ASN A 320 5.02 -0.45 23.89
C ASN A 320 5.01 0.86 24.68
N GLU A 321 4.45 1.91 24.11
CA GLU A 321 4.41 3.28 24.62
C GLU A 321 4.08 3.33 26.12
N GLN A 322 4.89 4.06 26.90
CA GLN A 322 4.77 4.05 28.35
C GLN A 322 3.58 4.85 28.86
N ASP A 323 3.31 5.99 28.25
CA ASP A 323 2.19 6.86 28.60
C ASP A 323 1.24 7.01 27.41
N VAL A 324 0.04 6.48 27.56
CA VAL A 324 -1.05 6.56 26.59
C VAL A 324 -2.25 7.34 27.16
N GLY A 325 -2.05 8.11 28.23
CA GLY A 325 -3.13 8.84 28.93
C GLY A 325 -3.77 9.95 28.11
N ASP A 326 -3.10 10.45 27.08
CA ASP A 326 -3.61 11.46 26.14
C ASP A 326 -4.29 10.85 24.90
N LYS A 327 -4.07 9.55 24.64
CA LYS A 327 -4.64 8.81 23.50
C LYS A 327 -6.16 8.66 23.62
N PRO A 328 -6.85 8.21 22.55
CA PRO A 328 -8.25 7.78 22.62
C PRO A 328 -8.44 6.59 23.57
N GLN A 329 -9.65 6.44 24.06
CA GLN A 329 -9.99 5.41 25.06
C GLN A 329 -9.64 3.99 24.59
N TRP A 330 -9.76 3.71 23.29
CA TRP A 330 -9.44 2.39 22.75
C TRP A 330 -7.95 2.04 22.93
N VAL A 331 -7.01 3.02 22.80
CA VAL A 331 -5.57 2.83 23.09
C VAL A 331 -5.32 2.79 24.60
N GLN A 332 -5.96 3.70 25.38
CA GLN A 332 -5.80 3.71 26.83
C GLN A 332 -6.20 2.38 27.49
N ASN A 333 -7.16 1.67 26.91
CA ASN A 333 -7.61 0.36 27.37
C ASN A 333 -6.59 -0.77 27.14
N MET A 334 -5.56 -0.52 26.34
CA MET A 334 -4.51 -1.52 26.07
C MET A 334 -3.48 -1.55 27.20
N PRO A 335 -3.29 -2.69 27.87
CA PRO A 335 -2.21 -2.81 28.84
C PRO A 335 -0.85 -2.75 28.15
N PRO A 336 0.23 -2.38 28.86
CA PRO A 336 1.58 -2.55 28.34
C PRO A 336 1.83 -3.99 27.86
N LEU A 337 2.56 -4.13 26.76
CA LEU A 337 2.86 -5.43 26.16
C LEU A 337 3.65 -6.31 27.15
N ALA A 338 3.10 -7.45 27.49
CA ALA A 338 3.78 -8.44 28.32
C ALA A 338 4.97 -9.06 27.56
N ALA A 339 5.95 -9.60 28.29
CA ALA A 339 7.14 -10.21 27.69
C ALA A 339 6.81 -11.31 26.66
N LYS A 340 5.78 -12.11 26.88
CA LYS A 340 5.33 -13.13 25.93
C LYS A 340 4.85 -12.51 24.61
N GLN A 341 4.06 -11.42 24.66
CA GLN A 341 3.58 -10.70 23.47
C GLN A 341 4.77 -10.11 22.70
N GLN A 342 5.74 -9.50 23.39
CA GLN A 342 6.96 -8.98 22.77
C GLN A 342 7.75 -10.08 22.06
N THR A 343 7.86 -11.28 22.67
CA THR A 343 8.49 -12.44 22.03
C THR A 343 7.74 -12.87 20.76
N THR A 344 6.41 -12.93 20.83
CA THR A 344 5.58 -13.28 19.64
C THR A 344 5.74 -12.26 18.52
N ILE A 345 5.81 -10.96 18.85
CA ILE A 345 6.06 -9.89 17.87
C ILE A 345 7.45 -10.08 17.22
N ASP A 346 8.49 -10.39 18.01
CA ASP A 346 9.84 -10.63 17.48
C ASP A 346 9.90 -11.86 16.57
N GLU A 347 9.18 -12.92 16.91
CA GLU A 347 9.06 -14.13 16.08
C GLU A 347 8.33 -13.84 14.77
N LEU A 348 7.23 -13.09 14.82
CA LEU A 348 6.51 -12.67 13.64
C LEU A 348 7.38 -11.78 12.75
N TYR A 349 8.02 -10.75 13.31
CA TYR A 349 8.94 -9.88 12.58
C TYR A 349 10.02 -10.68 11.84
N ARG A 350 10.64 -11.65 12.52
CA ARG A 350 11.67 -12.51 11.93
C ARG A 350 11.12 -13.28 10.71
N LYS A 351 9.96 -13.90 10.83
CA LYS A 351 9.31 -14.60 9.72
C LYS A 351 8.98 -13.66 8.56
N ARG A 352 8.49 -12.46 8.86
CA ARG A 352 8.17 -11.43 7.85
C ARG A 352 9.42 -11.05 7.05
N ILE A 353 10.53 -10.73 7.71
CA ILE A 353 11.77 -10.37 7.00
C ILE A 353 12.43 -11.56 6.29
N GLN A 354 12.20 -12.78 6.73
CA GLN A 354 12.60 -14.01 6.03
C GLN A 354 11.78 -14.20 4.75
N SER A 355 10.46 -14.04 4.81
CA SER A 355 9.58 -14.17 3.63
C SER A 355 9.85 -13.07 2.58
N LEU A 356 10.20 -11.85 3.02
CA LEU A 356 10.60 -10.75 2.14
C LEU A 356 11.82 -11.06 1.28
N GLN A 357 12.69 -12.00 1.67
CA GLN A 357 13.84 -12.37 0.84
C GLN A 357 13.41 -13.02 -0.48
N SER A 358 12.30 -13.75 -0.51
CA SER A 358 11.74 -14.28 -1.76
C SER A 358 11.14 -13.19 -2.64
N VAL A 359 10.59 -12.14 -2.04
CA VAL A 359 10.17 -10.93 -2.79
C VAL A 359 11.37 -10.18 -3.35
N ASP A 360 12.45 -10.11 -2.60
CA ASP A 360 13.71 -9.49 -3.05
C ASP A 360 14.31 -10.28 -4.24
N ASP A 361 14.25 -11.65 -4.22
CA ASP A 361 14.57 -12.52 -5.34
C ASP A 361 13.66 -12.28 -6.56
N LEU A 362 12.34 -12.11 -6.34
CA LEU A 362 11.38 -11.83 -7.41
C LEU A 362 11.74 -10.53 -8.14
N ILE A 363 12.08 -9.47 -7.40
CA ILE A 363 12.51 -8.18 -7.98
C ILE A 363 13.74 -8.37 -8.87
N GLU A 364 14.75 -9.07 -8.38
CA GLU A 364 15.97 -9.36 -9.16
C GLU A 364 15.67 -10.16 -10.43
N ASN A 365 14.84 -11.21 -10.32
CA ASN A 365 14.45 -12.06 -11.43
C ASN A 365 13.71 -11.27 -12.52
N VAL A 366 12.77 -10.41 -12.13
CA VAL A 366 12.01 -9.54 -13.04
C VAL A 366 12.96 -8.58 -13.77
N ILE A 367 13.82 -7.88 -13.04
CA ILE A 367 14.73 -6.87 -13.62
C ILE A 367 15.77 -7.54 -14.54
N ASN A 368 16.37 -8.66 -14.13
CA ASN A 368 17.33 -9.39 -14.95
C ASN A 368 16.67 -9.95 -16.21
N THR A 369 15.43 -10.42 -16.12
CA THR A 369 14.68 -10.89 -17.29
C THR A 369 14.41 -9.75 -18.27
N LEU A 370 13.93 -8.60 -17.79
CA LEU A 370 13.73 -7.40 -18.62
C LEU A 370 15.02 -6.96 -19.32
N LYS A 371 16.13 -6.96 -18.58
CA LYS A 371 17.46 -6.65 -19.12
C LYS A 371 17.86 -7.66 -20.20
N GLY A 372 17.68 -8.96 -19.94
CA GLY A 372 18.03 -10.04 -20.87
C GLY A 372 17.24 -10.00 -22.19
N VAL A 373 16.00 -9.51 -22.17
CA VAL A 373 15.16 -9.35 -23.36
C VAL A 373 15.15 -7.92 -23.93
N GLY A 374 15.99 -7.01 -23.43
CA GLY A 374 16.14 -5.65 -23.96
C GLY A 374 14.92 -4.75 -23.72
N LYS A 375 14.12 -5.00 -22.68
CA LYS A 375 12.89 -4.22 -22.38
C LYS A 375 13.02 -3.34 -21.13
N LEU A 376 14.14 -3.42 -20.38
CA LEU A 376 14.28 -2.71 -19.09
C LEU A 376 14.15 -1.19 -19.25
N ASP A 377 14.81 -0.60 -20.25
CA ASP A 377 14.86 0.86 -20.43
C ASP A 377 13.53 1.46 -20.91
N ASN A 378 12.60 0.62 -21.39
CA ASN A 378 11.22 1.02 -21.74
C ASN A 378 10.17 0.43 -20.80
N THR A 379 10.52 0.22 -19.53
CA THR A 379 9.62 -0.34 -18.52
C THR A 379 9.62 0.51 -17.26
N TYR A 380 8.46 0.99 -16.84
CA TYR A 380 8.26 1.49 -15.47
C TYR A 380 8.07 0.31 -14.53
N ILE A 381 8.88 0.26 -13.49
CA ILE A 381 8.79 -0.73 -12.42
C ILE A 381 8.49 0.02 -11.12
N ILE A 382 7.41 -0.37 -10.47
CA ILE A 382 6.93 0.24 -9.23
C ILE A 382 6.95 -0.82 -8.15
N PHE A 383 7.51 -0.49 -6.98
CA PHE A 383 7.46 -1.30 -5.78
C PHE A 383 6.69 -0.56 -4.68
N THR A 384 5.74 -1.23 -4.06
CA THR A 384 4.91 -0.69 -2.96
C THR A 384 4.29 -1.81 -2.13
N SER A 385 3.45 -1.45 -1.16
CA SER A 385 2.57 -2.33 -0.38
C SER A 385 1.11 -1.88 -0.48
N ASP A 386 0.18 -2.76 -0.16
CA ASP A 386 -1.24 -2.42 -0.13
C ASP A 386 -1.66 -1.69 1.15
N ASN A 387 -1.04 -2.00 2.28
CA ASN A 387 -1.14 -1.28 3.55
C ASN A 387 0.13 -1.47 4.38
N GLY A 388 0.27 -0.68 5.45
CA GLY A 388 1.34 -0.80 6.42
C GLY A 388 1.04 -1.85 7.48
N PHE A 389 1.90 -1.91 8.49
CA PHE A 389 1.77 -2.88 9.57
C PHE A 389 2.53 -2.43 10.81
N HIS A 390 1.86 -2.40 11.97
CA HIS A 390 2.49 -2.12 13.25
C HIS A 390 2.94 -3.40 13.96
N LEU A 391 3.99 -3.30 14.76
CA LEU A 391 4.67 -4.40 15.44
C LEU A 391 5.00 -4.05 16.90
N GLY A 392 3.99 -3.60 17.63
CA GLY A 392 4.11 -3.25 19.04
C GLY A 392 4.03 -1.74 19.33
N GLU A 393 3.87 -0.90 18.32
CA GLU A 393 3.68 0.53 18.49
C GLU A 393 2.34 0.81 19.20
N HIS A 394 2.30 1.86 20.03
CA HIS A 394 1.13 2.32 20.81
C HIS A 394 0.45 1.22 21.63
N ARG A 395 1.23 0.21 22.09
CA ARG A 395 0.77 -1.00 22.81
C ARG A 395 -0.05 -1.97 21.96
N GLU A 396 -0.22 -1.71 20.67
CA GLU A 396 -0.82 -2.67 19.76
C GLU A 396 0.13 -3.86 19.55
N THR A 397 -0.40 -5.09 19.50
CA THR A 397 0.47 -6.28 19.38
C THR A 397 1.10 -6.38 17.99
N SER A 398 0.29 -6.55 16.99
CA SER A 398 0.68 -6.57 15.57
C SER A 398 -0.57 -6.45 14.73
N GLY A 399 -0.48 -5.78 13.61
CA GLY A 399 -1.62 -5.61 12.70
C GLY A 399 -1.60 -4.31 11.92
N LYS A 400 -2.79 -3.84 11.57
CA LYS A 400 -3.04 -2.69 10.70
C LYS A 400 -4.36 -2.03 11.09
N GLN A 401 -4.82 -1.03 10.33
CA GLN A 401 -6.06 -0.29 10.46
C GLN A 401 -6.02 0.86 11.48
N ALA A 402 -4.93 1.06 12.23
CA ALA A 402 -4.75 2.23 13.07
C ALA A 402 -4.45 3.50 12.22
N PRO A 403 -4.67 4.71 12.76
CA PRO A 403 -4.43 5.95 12.04
C PRO A 403 -2.96 6.38 11.99
N TYR A 404 -2.05 5.63 12.59
CA TYR A 404 -0.65 5.97 12.79
C TYR A 404 0.21 5.72 11.56
N GLU A 405 1.36 6.41 11.49
CA GLU A 405 2.27 6.36 10.34
C GLU A 405 2.69 4.94 9.94
N GLU A 406 2.83 4.01 10.89
CA GLU A 406 3.17 2.61 10.62
C GLU A 406 2.17 1.91 9.69
N ASP A 407 0.91 2.27 9.81
CA ASP A 407 -0.18 1.64 9.07
C ASP A 407 -0.52 2.36 7.76
N ILE A 408 -0.41 3.70 7.76
CA ILE A 408 -0.90 4.52 6.64
C ILE A 408 0.20 4.97 5.68
N ARG A 409 1.47 5.06 6.11
CA ARG A 409 2.62 5.49 5.30
C ARG A 409 3.45 4.31 4.82
N LEU A 410 3.53 4.16 3.52
CA LEU A 410 4.09 2.98 2.86
C LEU A 410 5.31 3.30 2.00
N PRO A 411 6.11 2.27 1.64
CA PRO A 411 7.14 2.45 0.64
C PRO A 411 6.51 2.68 -0.74
N LEU A 412 7.05 3.63 -1.49
CA LEU A 412 6.82 3.75 -2.93
C LEU A 412 8.15 4.08 -3.61
N ILE A 413 8.58 3.18 -4.48
CA ILE A 413 9.81 3.31 -5.25
C ILE A 413 9.48 3.09 -6.72
N VAL A 414 9.89 4.02 -7.58
CA VAL A 414 9.61 3.97 -9.02
C VAL A 414 10.92 4.05 -9.79
N ARG A 415 11.13 3.08 -10.69
CA ARG A 415 12.21 3.08 -11.66
C ARG A 415 11.64 3.02 -13.07
N GLY A 416 12.23 3.70 -14.04
CA GLY A 416 11.76 3.65 -15.43
C GLY A 416 12.30 4.76 -16.30
N PRO A 417 11.78 4.88 -17.53
CA PRO A 417 12.20 5.90 -18.48
C PRO A 417 12.08 7.31 -17.91
N GLY A 418 13.18 8.08 -17.96
CA GLY A 418 13.18 9.47 -17.50
C GLY A 418 13.13 9.67 -15.97
N VAL A 419 13.13 8.59 -15.19
CA VAL A 419 13.17 8.67 -13.71
C VAL A 419 14.61 8.89 -13.25
N ALA A 420 14.82 9.93 -12.45
CA ALA A 420 16.16 10.24 -11.92
C ALA A 420 16.56 9.24 -10.82
N ALA A 421 17.73 8.60 -11.00
CA ALA A 421 18.24 7.59 -10.08
C ALA A 421 18.63 8.19 -8.71
N GLY A 422 18.33 7.47 -7.62
CA GLY A 422 18.70 7.80 -6.24
C GLY A 422 18.09 9.11 -5.73
N LYS A 423 16.95 9.54 -6.28
CA LYS A 423 16.25 10.77 -5.87
C LYS A 423 15.06 10.47 -4.98
N SER A 424 14.66 11.49 -4.23
CA SER A 424 13.46 11.52 -3.39
C SER A 424 12.57 12.69 -3.78
N VAL A 425 11.25 12.53 -3.64
CA VAL A 425 10.23 13.50 -4.02
C VAL A 425 9.25 13.69 -2.88
N GLU A 426 9.10 14.92 -2.41
CA GLU A 426 8.31 15.25 -1.22
C GLU A 426 6.79 15.34 -1.38
N PRO A 427 6.20 15.68 -2.55
CA PRO A 427 4.76 15.76 -2.70
C PRO A 427 4.04 14.46 -2.29
N PHE A 428 2.87 14.60 -1.66
CA PHE A 428 2.02 13.48 -1.27
C PHE A 428 1.52 12.68 -2.46
N VAL A 429 1.71 11.36 -2.41
CA VAL A 429 1.13 10.41 -3.37
C VAL A 429 0.28 9.41 -2.59
N GLY A 430 -0.82 8.96 -3.17
CA GLY A 430 -1.69 7.95 -2.58
C GLY A 430 -1.95 6.77 -3.49
N ASN A 431 -2.47 5.69 -2.91
CA ASN A 431 -2.85 4.50 -3.67
C ASN A 431 -3.88 4.78 -4.79
N VAL A 432 -4.69 5.81 -4.64
CA VAL A 432 -5.65 6.29 -5.67
C VAL A 432 -4.98 6.89 -6.92
N ASP A 433 -3.69 7.20 -6.85
CA ASP A 433 -2.95 7.88 -7.92
C ASP A 433 -2.35 6.92 -8.96
N PHE A 434 -2.29 5.62 -8.67
CA PHE A 434 -1.74 4.64 -9.62
C PHE A 434 -2.58 4.54 -10.89
N ALA A 435 -3.88 4.42 -10.74
CA ALA A 435 -4.78 4.25 -11.89
C ALA A 435 -4.67 5.40 -12.91
N PRO A 436 -4.79 6.70 -12.53
CA PRO A 436 -4.60 7.79 -13.47
C PRO A 436 -3.16 7.93 -13.97
N THR A 437 -2.14 7.53 -13.20
CA THR A 437 -0.74 7.55 -13.64
C THR A 437 -0.50 6.53 -14.76
N PHE A 438 -0.94 5.29 -14.57
CA PHE A 438 -0.77 4.24 -15.57
C PHE A 438 -1.61 4.51 -16.82
N ALA A 439 -2.83 5.04 -16.64
CA ALA A 439 -3.64 5.50 -17.76
C ALA A 439 -2.91 6.60 -18.58
N GLN A 440 -2.25 7.55 -17.91
CA GLN A 440 -1.45 8.57 -18.60
C GLN A 440 -0.30 7.96 -19.41
N TRP A 441 0.48 7.02 -18.82
CA TRP A 441 1.57 6.34 -19.54
C TRP A 441 1.07 5.50 -20.72
N ALA A 442 -0.12 4.93 -20.57
CA ALA A 442 -0.75 4.12 -21.61
C ALA A 442 -1.45 4.95 -22.71
N GLY A 443 -1.65 6.25 -22.50
CA GLY A 443 -2.52 7.08 -23.35
C GLY A 443 -3.99 6.67 -23.26
N ALA A 444 -4.40 6.05 -22.14
CA ALA A 444 -5.78 5.65 -21.89
C ALA A 444 -6.61 6.81 -21.33
N THR A 445 -7.91 6.80 -21.60
CA THR A 445 -8.84 7.76 -21.02
C THR A 445 -9.08 7.46 -19.53
N VAL A 446 -8.93 8.49 -18.70
CA VAL A 446 -9.25 8.41 -17.27
C VAL A 446 -10.71 8.80 -17.07
N PRO A 447 -11.56 7.95 -16.46
CA PRO A 447 -12.96 8.30 -16.18
C PRO A 447 -13.11 9.46 -15.19
N ASP A 448 -14.19 10.21 -15.29
CA ASP A 448 -14.46 11.41 -14.47
C ASP A 448 -14.64 11.09 -12.97
N PHE A 449 -15.01 9.86 -12.64
CA PHE A 449 -15.18 9.43 -11.25
C PHE A 449 -13.87 9.27 -10.47
N VAL A 450 -12.71 9.29 -11.15
CA VAL A 450 -11.40 9.09 -10.52
C VAL A 450 -11.07 10.27 -9.60
N ASP A 451 -10.78 9.97 -8.35
CA ASP A 451 -10.39 10.95 -7.32
C ASP A 451 -8.90 11.26 -7.38
N GLY A 452 -8.09 10.25 -7.73
CA GLY A 452 -6.63 10.35 -7.81
C GLY A 452 -6.14 11.28 -8.91
N ARG A 453 -4.86 11.58 -8.86
CA ARG A 453 -4.13 12.38 -9.86
C ARG A 453 -2.87 11.68 -10.31
N SER A 454 -2.47 11.85 -11.55
CA SER A 454 -1.24 11.25 -12.05
C SER A 454 -0.01 11.87 -11.39
N PHE A 455 0.86 11.04 -10.83
CA PHE A 455 2.16 11.46 -10.32
C PHE A 455 3.29 11.36 -11.38
N ALA A 456 2.97 11.00 -12.61
CA ALA A 456 3.95 10.93 -13.69
C ALA A 456 4.76 12.24 -13.87
N PRO A 457 4.18 13.45 -13.76
CA PRO A 457 4.95 14.69 -13.82
C PRO A 457 6.03 14.83 -12.74
N LEU A 458 5.80 14.29 -11.53
CA LEU A 458 6.78 14.35 -10.43
C LEU A 458 8.05 13.55 -10.75
N LEU A 459 7.95 12.48 -11.51
CA LEU A 459 9.08 11.63 -11.91
C LEU A 459 10.06 12.34 -12.85
N SER A 460 9.60 13.32 -13.62
CA SER A 460 10.41 14.12 -14.55
C SER A 460 10.79 15.50 -14.00
N GLY A 461 10.62 15.73 -12.69
CA GLY A 461 10.91 17.03 -12.07
C GLY A 461 9.89 18.12 -12.38
N GLY A 462 8.70 17.74 -12.84
CA GLY A 462 7.59 18.68 -13.07
C GLY A 462 7.14 19.36 -11.78
N ALA A 463 6.61 20.58 -11.91
CA ALA A 463 6.11 21.34 -10.78
C ALA A 463 4.94 20.62 -10.10
N ALA A 464 4.95 20.68 -8.78
CA ALA A 464 3.85 20.21 -7.94
C ALA A 464 2.82 21.33 -7.68
N ASP A 465 2.70 22.29 -8.60
CA ASP A 465 1.74 23.39 -8.49
C ASP A 465 0.32 22.84 -8.38
N ALA A 466 -0.44 23.35 -7.43
CA ALA A 466 -1.78 22.87 -7.09
C ALA A 466 -1.85 21.35 -6.72
N TRP A 467 -0.74 20.79 -6.24
CA TRP A 467 -0.71 19.43 -5.71
C TRP A 467 -1.45 19.37 -4.36
N ARG A 468 -1.83 18.13 -3.95
CA ARG A 468 -2.53 17.95 -2.67
C ARG A 468 -1.71 18.44 -1.49
N GLN A 469 -2.38 19.08 -0.53
CA GLN A 469 -1.79 19.56 0.73
C GLN A 469 -2.14 18.65 1.91
N THR A 470 -3.07 17.73 1.70
CA THR A 470 -3.49 16.75 2.70
C THR A 470 -3.94 15.47 2.01
N PHE A 471 -3.87 14.36 2.74
CA PHE A 471 -4.37 13.06 2.30
C PHE A 471 -5.45 12.58 3.27
N LEU A 472 -6.59 12.12 2.74
CA LEU A 472 -7.69 11.58 3.53
C LEU A 472 -7.39 10.15 3.95
N ILE A 473 -7.36 9.89 5.25
CA ILE A 473 -7.26 8.55 5.84
C ILE A 473 -8.57 8.18 6.53
N ALA A 474 -8.90 6.90 6.57
CA ALA A 474 -10.12 6.42 7.19
C ALA A 474 -10.01 4.97 7.67
N HIS A 475 -10.79 4.63 8.66
CA HIS A 475 -11.09 3.28 9.08
C HIS A 475 -12.60 3.09 9.16
N TYR A 476 -13.08 1.98 8.64
CA TYR A 476 -14.49 1.63 8.64
C TYR A 476 -14.70 0.30 9.35
N THR A 477 -15.83 0.18 10.03
CA THR A 477 -16.26 -1.06 10.65
C THR A 477 -17.31 -1.77 9.77
N ALA A 478 -17.61 -3.02 10.05
CA ALA A 478 -18.70 -3.73 9.35
C ALA A 478 -20.07 -3.04 9.49
N GLU A 479 -20.22 -2.20 10.53
CA GLU A 479 -21.44 -1.46 10.83
C GLU A 479 -21.47 -0.07 10.18
N SER A 480 -20.36 0.36 9.56
CA SER A 480 -20.30 1.65 8.85
C SER A 480 -21.39 1.71 7.80
N ARG A 481 -22.29 2.66 7.93
CA ARG A 481 -23.42 2.81 7.02
C ARG A 481 -22.96 3.48 5.73
N ARG A 482 -23.43 2.96 4.59
CA ARG A 482 -23.34 3.68 3.32
C ARG A 482 -23.96 5.06 3.51
N GLY A 483 -23.17 6.10 3.28
CA GLY A 483 -23.70 7.46 3.24
C GLY A 483 -24.89 7.51 2.27
N ASN A 484 -25.94 8.25 2.63
CA ASN A 484 -27.17 8.43 1.83
C ASN A 484 -26.84 9.29 0.59
N ARG A 485 -26.07 8.71 -0.35
CA ARG A 485 -25.69 9.35 -1.60
C ARG A 485 -26.50 8.71 -2.73
N PRO A 486 -27.15 9.52 -3.63
CA PRO A 486 -27.80 8.95 -4.82
C PRO A 486 -26.75 8.15 -5.60
N ALA A 487 -27.11 6.93 -6.00
CA ALA A 487 -26.28 6.10 -6.84
C ALA A 487 -25.69 6.90 -7.99
N ALA A 488 -24.36 6.79 -8.23
CA ALA A 488 -23.73 7.44 -9.36
C ALA A 488 -24.50 7.07 -10.63
N THR A 489 -25.03 8.07 -11.28
CA THR A 489 -25.81 7.93 -12.52
C THR A 489 -24.91 7.33 -13.61
N GLY A 490 -25.13 6.07 -13.96
CA GLY A 490 -24.40 5.37 -15.03
C GLY A 490 -24.53 3.85 -15.02
N VAL A 491 -25.12 3.25 -13.97
CA VAL A 491 -25.41 1.81 -13.93
C VAL A 491 -26.92 1.63 -13.78
N PRO A 492 -27.61 0.90 -14.68
CA PRO A 492 -29.05 0.68 -14.54
C PRO A 492 -29.34 -0.16 -13.28
N PRO A 493 -30.40 0.17 -12.50
CA PRO A 493 -30.74 -0.56 -11.30
C PRO A 493 -31.20 -1.95 -11.64
N ARG A 494 -30.49 -2.96 -11.16
CA ARG A 494 -30.93 -4.34 -11.17
C ARG A 494 -31.94 -4.55 -10.03
N ARG A 495 -33.07 -5.18 -10.33
CA ARG A 495 -34.20 -5.50 -9.43
C ARG A 495 -33.70 -6.04 -8.08
N GLN A 496 -34.15 -5.42 -7.00
CA GLN A 496 -33.98 -5.91 -5.63
C GLN A 496 -34.62 -7.30 -5.48
N ALA A 497 -33.84 -8.26 -5.00
CA ALA A 497 -34.36 -9.48 -4.45
C ALA A 497 -34.91 -9.21 -3.05
N THR A 498 -36.11 -9.64 -2.77
CA THR A 498 -36.84 -9.51 -1.50
C THR A 498 -36.06 -10.12 -0.34
N PRO A 499 -36.01 -9.48 0.85
CA PRO A 499 -35.38 -10.05 2.03
C PRO A 499 -36.34 -11.04 2.68
N GLY A 500 -35.98 -12.31 2.66
CA GLY A 500 -36.64 -13.33 3.41
C GLY A 500 -35.68 -14.48 3.69
N GLY A 501 -35.15 -14.52 4.91
CA GLY A 501 -34.35 -15.65 5.37
C GLY A 501 -33.31 -15.24 6.40
N SER A 502 -33.53 -15.67 7.64
CA SER A 502 -32.62 -15.64 8.78
C SER A 502 -31.17 -15.99 8.37
N ALA A 503 -30.22 -15.07 8.65
CA ALA A 503 -28.80 -15.27 8.42
C ALA A 503 -28.25 -16.24 9.47
N ALA A 504 -28.12 -17.49 9.10
CA ALA A 504 -27.10 -18.37 9.66
C ALA A 504 -25.79 -17.98 8.99
N ALA A 505 -24.73 -17.77 9.79
CA ALA A 505 -23.39 -17.53 9.31
C ALA A 505 -22.97 -18.67 8.38
N SER A 506 -23.04 -18.44 7.07
CA SER A 506 -22.57 -19.37 6.06
C SER A 506 -21.09 -19.06 5.81
N THR A 507 -20.22 -19.94 6.25
CA THR A 507 -18.84 -20.08 5.75
C THR A 507 -18.86 -19.99 4.22
N PRO A 508 -18.06 -19.14 3.57
CA PRO A 508 -18.00 -19.10 2.11
C PRO A 508 -17.43 -20.44 1.63
N ALA A 509 -18.27 -21.20 0.94
CA ALA A 509 -17.81 -22.35 0.20
C ALA A 509 -17.02 -21.84 -1.01
N ASN A 510 -15.71 -22.03 -1.07
CA ASN A 510 -14.77 -21.75 -2.15
C ASN A 510 -14.16 -20.34 -2.21
N GLY A 511 -13.58 -19.79 -1.18
CA GLY A 511 -12.63 -18.67 -1.23
C GLY A 511 -11.31 -19.07 -0.60
N VAL A 512 -10.22 -18.37 -0.91
CA VAL A 512 -9.00 -18.46 -0.09
C VAL A 512 -9.39 -17.90 1.28
N PRO A 513 -9.46 -18.71 2.35
CA PRO A 513 -9.79 -18.16 3.65
C PRO A 513 -8.69 -17.17 4.03
N GLU A 514 -9.07 -15.95 4.31
CA GLU A 514 -8.27 -15.09 5.18
C GLU A 514 -8.14 -15.86 6.50
N THR A 515 -6.95 -16.01 7.04
CA THR A 515 -6.85 -16.58 8.38
C THR A 515 -7.62 -15.63 9.29
N ASP A 516 -8.71 -16.09 9.88
CA ASP A 516 -9.64 -15.29 10.71
C ASP A 516 -8.94 -14.55 11.86
N GLU A 517 -7.69 -14.89 12.16
CA GLU A 517 -6.86 -14.29 13.21
C GLU A 517 -6.64 -12.79 13.05
N GLU A 518 -6.57 -12.23 11.82
CA GLU A 518 -6.42 -10.78 11.62
C GLU A 518 -7.75 -10.04 11.61
N ALA A 519 -8.79 -10.65 11.05
CA ALA A 519 -10.14 -10.10 11.15
C ALA A 519 -10.65 -10.13 12.60
N GLU A 520 -10.38 -11.22 13.34
CA GLU A 520 -10.66 -11.32 14.78
C GLU A 520 -9.79 -10.38 15.61
N ALA A 521 -8.52 -10.19 15.27
CA ALA A 521 -7.64 -9.26 15.95
C ALA A 521 -8.06 -7.79 15.77
N ALA A 522 -8.59 -7.42 14.61
CA ALA A 522 -9.12 -6.07 14.37
C ALA A 522 -10.42 -5.84 15.16
N VAL A 523 -11.32 -6.82 15.20
CA VAL A 523 -12.54 -6.77 16.01
C VAL A 523 -12.20 -6.80 17.51
N GLY A 524 -11.19 -7.57 17.91
CA GLY A 524 -10.73 -7.68 19.31
C GLY A 524 -10.04 -6.41 19.83
N ARG A 525 -9.49 -5.57 18.95
CA ARG A 525 -8.84 -4.30 19.34
C ARG A 525 -9.81 -3.16 19.54
N GLY A 526 -11.03 -3.25 19.00
CA GLY A 526 -12.07 -2.24 19.20
C GLY A 526 -11.71 -0.87 18.63
N ILE A 527 -10.92 -0.80 17.54
CA ILE A 527 -10.62 0.48 16.86
C ILE A 527 -11.95 1.06 16.37
N PRO A 528 -12.37 2.24 16.86
CA PRO A 528 -13.60 2.86 16.40
C PRO A 528 -13.44 3.38 14.97
N GLU A 529 -14.54 3.48 14.22
CA GLU A 529 -14.52 4.19 12.94
C GLU A 529 -13.91 5.57 13.09
N PHE A 530 -12.99 5.92 12.20
CA PHE A 530 -12.37 7.23 12.15
C PHE A 530 -12.18 7.76 10.74
N HIS A 531 -12.05 9.09 10.66
CA HIS A 531 -11.58 9.79 9.48
C HIS A 531 -10.51 10.79 9.88
N GLY A 532 -9.50 10.97 9.03
CA GLY A 532 -8.39 11.85 9.36
C GLY A 532 -7.79 12.57 8.15
N LEU A 533 -7.01 13.59 8.47
CA LEU A 533 -6.25 14.41 7.53
C LEU A 533 -4.77 14.23 7.83
N ARG A 534 -4.03 13.62 6.89
CA ARG A 534 -2.58 13.61 6.95
C ARG A 534 -2.05 14.79 6.14
N ALA A 535 -1.63 15.86 6.82
CA ALA A 535 -0.99 17.05 6.26
C ALA A 535 0.54 16.93 6.35
N LYS A 536 1.29 17.90 5.79
CA LYS A 536 2.77 17.83 5.75
C LYS A 536 3.40 17.65 7.13
N ASP A 537 3.00 18.47 8.07
CA ASP A 537 3.68 18.58 9.37
C ASP A 537 2.82 18.04 10.53
N TYR A 538 1.61 17.50 10.23
CA TYR A 538 0.72 16.98 11.26
C TYR A 538 -0.30 15.98 10.71
N VAL A 539 -0.85 15.18 11.62
CA VAL A 539 -2.02 14.34 11.37
C VAL A 539 -3.15 14.72 12.33
N TYR A 540 -4.38 14.78 11.81
CA TYR A 540 -5.59 15.08 12.57
C TYR A 540 -6.63 13.98 12.34
N ILE A 541 -7.22 13.45 13.43
CA ILE A 541 -8.16 12.33 13.40
C ILE A 541 -9.41 12.67 14.18
N GLU A 542 -10.57 12.31 13.64
CA GLU A 542 -11.87 12.33 14.34
C GLU A 542 -12.47 10.93 14.37
N TYR A 543 -12.82 10.47 15.55
CA TYR A 543 -13.46 9.18 15.79
C TYR A 543 -14.98 9.30 15.85
N ALA A 544 -15.70 8.22 15.53
CA ALA A 544 -17.14 8.11 15.73
C ALA A 544 -17.54 8.30 17.20
N THR A 545 -16.64 7.98 18.15
CA THR A 545 -16.76 8.22 19.59
C THR A 545 -16.71 9.70 19.97
N LYS A 546 -16.41 10.61 19.02
CA LYS A 546 -16.18 12.05 19.21
C LYS A 546 -14.83 12.41 19.84
N GLU A 547 -13.99 11.44 20.05
CA GLU A 547 -12.60 11.68 20.41
C GLU A 547 -11.81 12.20 19.21
N ARG A 548 -10.70 12.88 19.49
CA ARG A 548 -9.83 13.47 18.46
C ARG A 548 -8.37 13.24 18.79
N GLU A 549 -7.57 13.11 17.74
CA GLU A 549 -6.12 13.17 17.86
C GLU A 549 -5.57 14.26 16.94
N LEU A 550 -4.48 14.88 17.38
CA LEU A 550 -3.70 15.82 16.61
C LEU A 550 -2.23 15.68 17.03
N TYR A 551 -1.36 15.35 16.10
CA TYR A 551 0.06 15.17 16.33
C TYR A 551 0.89 16.11 15.47
N ASP A 552 1.86 16.81 16.07
CA ASP A 552 2.86 17.65 15.38
C ASP A 552 4.02 16.75 14.92
N LEU A 553 3.95 16.24 13.70
CA LEU A 553 4.93 15.28 13.18
C LEU A 553 6.32 15.86 12.95
N ALA A 554 6.43 17.19 12.90
CA ALA A 554 7.74 17.86 12.82
C ALA A 554 8.50 17.81 14.16
N LYS A 555 7.79 17.74 15.29
CA LYS A 555 8.34 17.65 16.65
C LYS A 555 8.21 16.26 17.24
N ASP A 556 7.15 15.55 16.88
CA ASP A 556 6.75 14.25 17.40
C ASP A 556 6.48 13.27 16.24
N PRO A 557 7.52 12.79 15.56
CA PRO A 557 7.37 11.88 14.42
C PRO A 557 6.91 10.46 14.80
N TYR A 558 6.74 10.20 16.08
CA TYR A 558 6.26 8.92 16.62
C TYR A 558 4.86 9.01 17.23
N GLU A 559 4.19 10.15 17.07
CA GLU A 559 2.79 10.34 17.48
C GLU A 559 2.54 10.03 18.97
N LEU A 560 3.48 10.43 19.85
CA LEU A 560 3.44 10.15 21.29
C LEU A 560 2.58 11.17 22.06
N GLN A 561 2.46 12.41 21.56
CA GLN A 561 1.81 13.51 22.25
C GLN A 561 0.56 13.99 21.49
N ASN A 562 -0.61 13.54 21.90
CA ASN A 562 -1.87 14.02 21.35
C ASN A 562 -2.20 15.42 21.87
N ILE A 563 -1.98 16.42 21.05
CA ILE A 563 -2.22 17.84 21.40
C ILE A 563 -3.66 18.30 21.10
N ALA A 564 -4.58 17.44 20.69
CA ALA A 564 -5.95 17.83 20.33
C ALA A 564 -6.70 18.54 21.46
N LYS A 565 -6.46 18.16 22.72
CA LYS A 565 -7.12 18.78 23.89
C LYS A 565 -6.60 20.20 24.20
N THR A 566 -5.38 20.52 23.80
CA THR A 566 -4.71 21.83 24.06
C THR A 566 -4.64 22.71 22.82
N ALA A 567 -4.95 22.17 21.65
CA ALA A 567 -4.92 22.91 20.39
C ALA A 567 -5.95 24.03 20.34
N ASN A 568 -5.67 25.05 19.53
CA ASN A 568 -6.58 26.17 19.30
C ASN A 568 -7.93 25.67 18.76
N PRO A 569 -9.07 25.97 19.42
CA PRO A 569 -10.39 25.54 18.97
C PRO A 569 -10.75 25.99 17.54
N ALA A 570 -10.25 27.16 17.10
CA ALA A 570 -10.46 27.64 15.75
C ALA A 570 -9.71 26.76 14.71
N LEU A 571 -8.53 26.28 15.04
CA LEU A 571 -7.79 25.30 14.20
C LEU A 571 -8.57 24.00 14.08
N LEU A 572 -9.01 23.43 15.20
CA LEU A 572 -9.80 22.18 15.19
C LEU A 572 -11.08 22.32 14.37
N THR A 573 -11.74 23.49 14.43
CA THR A 573 -12.93 23.78 13.62
C THR A 573 -12.61 23.79 12.13
N GLN A 574 -11.48 24.39 11.72
CA GLN A 574 -11.04 24.42 10.33
C GLN A 574 -10.68 23.03 9.82
N LEU A 575 -9.98 22.22 10.64
CA LEU A 575 -9.62 20.85 10.30
C LEU A 575 -10.84 19.96 10.14
N SER A 576 -11.79 20.05 11.07
CA SER A 576 -13.07 19.32 11.02
C SER A 576 -13.89 19.70 9.78
N ALA A 577 -13.95 20.98 9.43
CA ALA A 577 -14.62 21.45 8.22
C ALA A 577 -13.95 20.87 6.95
N ARG A 578 -12.62 20.94 6.86
CA ARG A 578 -11.87 20.37 5.73
C ARG A 578 -12.10 18.87 5.59
N LEU A 579 -12.08 18.14 6.71
CA LEU A 579 -12.37 16.70 6.74
C LEU A 579 -13.77 16.42 6.21
N GLY A 580 -14.78 17.17 6.69
CA GLY A 580 -16.16 17.05 6.23
C GLY A 580 -16.35 17.38 4.74
N ASP A 581 -15.57 18.30 4.19
CA ASP A 581 -15.60 18.65 2.76
C ASP A 581 -15.02 17.51 1.90
N LEU A 582 -13.89 16.90 2.32
CA LEU A 582 -13.28 15.76 1.62
C LEU A 582 -14.18 14.53 1.64
N GLN A 583 -14.83 14.25 2.77
CA GLN A 583 -15.75 13.10 2.88
C GLN A 583 -16.97 13.20 1.93
N LYS A 584 -17.33 14.41 1.49
CA LYS A 584 -18.46 14.66 0.57
C LYS A 584 -18.04 14.79 -0.88
N ALA A 585 -16.75 15.03 -1.11
CA ALA A 585 -16.22 15.32 -2.45
C ALA A 585 -15.92 14.03 -3.23
N SER A 586 -15.90 14.16 -4.57
CA SER A 586 -15.49 13.10 -5.49
C SER A 586 -14.91 13.67 -6.77
N GLY A 587 -14.08 12.90 -7.46
CA GLY A 587 -13.51 13.26 -8.75
C GLY A 587 -12.77 14.60 -8.74
N ALA A 588 -13.08 15.48 -9.68
CA ALA A 588 -12.44 16.80 -9.79
C ALA A 588 -12.65 17.67 -8.55
N THR A 589 -13.84 17.61 -7.92
CA THR A 589 -14.13 18.37 -6.70
C THR A 589 -13.24 17.90 -5.54
N PHE A 590 -13.03 16.59 -5.39
CA PHE A 590 -12.13 16.04 -4.40
C PHE A 590 -10.71 16.60 -4.58
N ARG A 591 -10.18 16.53 -5.80
CA ARG A 591 -8.84 17.07 -6.13
C ARG A 591 -8.69 18.57 -5.83
N THR A 592 -9.77 19.35 -6.02
CA THR A 592 -9.79 20.77 -5.68
C THR A 592 -9.72 21.01 -4.18
N VAL A 593 -10.50 20.25 -3.39
CA VAL A 593 -10.53 20.39 -1.92
C VAL A 593 -9.20 19.97 -1.31
N GLU A 594 -8.62 18.82 -1.71
CA GLU A 594 -7.36 18.34 -1.15
C GLU A 594 -6.13 19.21 -1.49
N ALA A 595 -6.22 20.02 -2.56
CA ALA A 595 -5.14 20.94 -2.96
C ALA A 595 -5.18 22.29 -2.25
N GLN A 596 -6.24 22.61 -1.53
CA GLN A 596 -6.32 23.87 -0.80
C GLN A 596 -5.28 23.89 0.35
N PRO A 597 -4.67 25.04 0.66
CA PRO A 597 -3.74 25.16 1.76
C PRO A 597 -4.31 24.65 3.09
N MET A 598 -3.48 23.97 3.85
CA MET A 598 -3.82 23.53 5.21
C MET A 598 -3.46 24.62 6.23
N PRO A 599 -4.29 24.81 7.28
CA PRO A 599 -3.94 25.74 8.33
C PRO A 599 -2.66 25.26 9.03
N PRO A 600 -1.71 26.17 9.38
CA PRO A 600 -0.52 25.80 10.13
C PRO A 600 -0.89 25.44 11.58
N LEU A 601 -0.15 24.50 12.16
CA LEU A 601 -0.13 24.39 13.61
C LEU A 601 0.44 25.69 14.17
N ALA A 602 -0.32 26.38 15.04
CA ALA A 602 0.21 27.55 15.73
C ALA A 602 1.43 27.11 16.56
N SER A 603 2.57 27.82 16.37
CA SER A 603 3.79 27.63 17.14
C SER A 603 3.59 27.91 18.63
#